data_68cead05b3869d8b93d55d588fb86e6a
#
_entry.id   68cead05b3869d8b93d55d588fb86e6a
#
_cell.length_a   1.000
_cell.length_b   1.000
_cell.length_c   1.000
_cell.angle_alpha   90.00
_cell.angle_beta   90.00
_cell.angle_gamma   90.00
#
_symmetry.space_group_name_H-M   'P 1'
#
loop_
_entity.id
_entity.type
_entity.pdbx_description
1 polymer ?
#
loop_
_entity_poly.entity_id
_entity_poly.type
_entity_poly.pdbx_seq_one_letter_code
_entity_poly.pdbx_strand_id
1 'polypeptide(L)'
;MKWRLVTALVAVAVLVAGGTLVAARGAWLLDQRAYPGSRFGSSLDELLTQFGLRLPGCPVEELRYWSGDNIEDTFYLTFTADPSCVTAFVTDNGLTPGEPLPGDRLALGKDSRVRGWGWPFTGAGVYATFSGEPKPEVDVDVVVDPPGRRVFVHAFETG
;
A
#
# COMPACT_ATOMS: atom_id res chain seq x y z
N MET A 1 -37.01 -42.26 -7.71
CA MET A 1 -37.28 -40.81 -7.54
C MET A 1 -36.37 -40.13 -6.48
N LYS A 2 -36.07 -40.77 -5.38
CA LYS A 2 -35.23 -40.19 -4.28
C LYS A 2 -33.78 -39.90 -4.66
N TRP A 3 -33.16 -40.68 -5.55
CA TRP A 3 -31.76 -40.50 -5.96
C TRP A 3 -31.53 -39.26 -6.83
N ARG A 4 -32.49 -38.87 -7.65
CA ARG A 4 -32.40 -37.65 -8.48
C ARG A 4 -32.45 -36.35 -7.67
N LEU A 5 -33.15 -36.36 -6.53
CA LEU A 5 -33.21 -35.24 -5.61
C LEU A 5 -31.87 -35.05 -4.84
N VAL A 6 -31.23 -36.14 -4.44
CA VAL A 6 -29.94 -36.10 -3.73
C VAL A 6 -28.83 -35.56 -4.65
N THR A 7 -28.81 -36.02 -5.90
CA THR A 7 -27.82 -35.55 -6.89
C THR A 7 -27.99 -34.05 -7.19
N ALA A 8 -29.22 -33.57 -7.29
CA ALA A 8 -29.49 -32.14 -7.53
C ALA A 8 -29.09 -31.27 -6.32
N LEU A 9 -29.34 -31.74 -5.12
CA LEU A 9 -28.93 -31.02 -3.89
C LEU A 9 -27.41 -30.95 -3.73
N VAL A 10 -26.68 -32.00 -4.05
CA VAL A 10 -25.20 -31.99 -4.01
C VAL A 10 -24.63 -31.07 -5.07
N ALA A 11 -25.18 -31.07 -6.28
CA ALA A 11 -24.73 -30.18 -7.36
C ALA A 11 -24.93 -28.69 -7.01
N VAL A 12 -26.08 -28.34 -6.38
CA VAL A 12 -26.34 -26.96 -5.92
C VAL A 12 -25.40 -26.57 -4.77
N ALA A 13 -25.13 -27.46 -3.83
CA ALA A 13 -24.22 -27.19 -2.73
C ALA A 13 -22.77 -26.95 -3.22
N VAL A 14 -22.31 -27.72 -4.21
CA VAL A 14 -20.98 -27.54 -4.81
C VAL A 14 -20.89 -26.24 -5.61
N LEU A 15 -21.94 -25.85 -6.33
CA LEU A 15 -22.00 -24.57 -7.06
C LEU A 15 -22.02 -23.37 -6.11
N VAL A 16 -22.74 -23.43 -5.02
CA VAL A 16 -22.78 -22.37 -4.02
C VAL A 16 -21.44 -22.25 -3.28
N ALA A 17 -20.85 -23.38 -2.86
CA ALA A 17 -19.54 -23.37 -2.21
C ALA A 17 -18.41 -22.94 -3.16
N GLY A 18 -18.45 -23.37 -4.41
CA GLY A 18 -17.50 -22.92 -5.45
C GLY A 18 -17.65 -21.46 -5.80
N GLY A 19 -18.88 -20.96 -5.90
CA GLY A 19 -19.18 -19.56 -6.19
C GLY A 19 -18.72 -18.61 -5.07
N THR A 20 -18.89 -19.00 -3.81
CA THR A 20 -18.42 -18.16 -2.68
C THR A 20 -16.90 -18.15 -2.54
N LEU A 21 -16.19 -19.23 -2.85
CA LEU A 21 -14.74 -19.28 -2.87
C LEU A 21 -14.14 -18.42 -4.00
N VAL A 22 -14.75 -18.43 -5.18
CA VAL A 22 -14.33 -17.59 -6.32
C VAL A 22 -14.63 -16.11 -6.04
N ALA A 23 -15.77 -15.80 -5.43
CA ALA A 23 -16.11 -14.43 -5.08
C ALA A 23 -15.19 -13.86 -3.98
N ALA A 24 -14.84 -14.67 -2.96
CA ALA A 24 -13.91 -14.25 -1.93
C ALA A 24 -12.48 -14.04 -2.46
N ARG A 25 -12.02 -14.88 -3.40
CA ARG A 25 -10.71 -14.71 -4.05
C ARG A 25 -10.73 -13.65 -5.16
N GLY A 26 -11.86 -13.41 -5.81
CA GLY A 26 -12.01 -12.40 -6.85
C GLY A 26 -12.11 -10.97 -6.32
N ALA A 27 -12.52 -10.75 -5.07
CA ALA A 27 -12.57 -9.43 -4.46
C ALA A 27 -11.18 -8.79 -4.33
N TRP A 28 -10.11 -9.57 -4.23
CA TRP A 28 -8.73 -9.09 -4.19
C TRP A 28 -8.20 -8.64 -5.56
N LEU A 29 -8.73 -9.23 -6.63
CA LEU A 29 -8.37 -8.86 -8.02
C LEU A 29 -8.90 -7.47 -8.41
N LEU A 30 -9.76 -6.90 -7.58
CA LEU A 30 -10.51 -5.68 -7.86
C LEU A 30 -10.28 -4.58 -6.80
N ASP A 31 -9.23 -4.65 -5.98
CA ASP A 31 -8.93 -3.53 -5.08
C ASP A 31 -8.55 -2.30 -5.92
N GLN A 32 -9.51 -1.39 -6.06
CA GLN A 32 -9.35 -0.16 -6.82
C GLN A 32 -8.29 0.79 -6.23
N ARG A 33 -7.83 0.52 -5.02
CA ARG A 33 -6.74 1.25 -4.38
C ARG A 33 -5.37 0.82 -4.87
N ALA A 34 -5.24 -0.39 -5.43
CA ALA A 34 -3.98 -0.86 -5.99
C ALA A 34 -3.66 -0.15 -7.31
N TYR A 35 -2.41 0.26 -7.49
CA TYR A 35 -1.91 0.72 -8.78
C TYR A 35 -1.81 -0.44 -9.77
N PRO A 36 -1.93 -0.17 -11.08
CA PRO A 36 -1.72 -1.17 -12.11
C PRO A 36 -0.36 -1.86 -11.99
N GLY A 37 -0.34 -3.18 -12.16
CA GLY A 37 0.88 -3.99 -12.04
C GLY A 37 1.30 -4.29 -10.60
N SER A 38 0.46 -3.99 -9.60
CA SER A 38 0.65 -4.46 -8.24
C SER A 38 0.53 -6.00 -8.19
N ARG A 39 1.31 -6.62 -7.29
CA ARG A 39 1.28 -8.07 -7.05
C ARG A 39 -0.13 -8.54 -6.69
N PHE A 40 -0.55 -9.63 -7.33
CA PHE A 40 -1.81 -10.27 -7.00
C PHE A 40 -1.69 -11.08 -5.71
N GLY A 41 -2.70 -10.98 -4.84
CA GLY A 41 -2.87 -11.90 -3.73
C GLY A 41 -2.50 -11.34 -2.35
N SER A 42 -1.98 -10.13 -2.23
CA SER A 42 -1.77 -9.47 -0.94
C SER A 42 -2.76 -8.33 -0.75
N SER A 43 -3.51 -8.36 0.36
CA SER A 43 -4.35 -7.24 0.76
C SER A 43 -3.48 -6.11 1.33
N LEU A 44 -4.03 -4.89 1.38
CA LEU A 44 -3.33 -3.77 2.00
C LEU A 44 -2.93 -4.07 3.45
N ASP A 45 -3.81 -4.71 4.23
CA ASP A 45 -3.54 -5.03 5.64
C ASP A 45 -2.41 -6.05 5.81
N GLU A 46 -2.32 -7.04 4.90
CA GLU A 46 -1.20 -7.98 4.87
C GLU A 46 0.11 -7.28 4.52
N LEU A 47 0.10 -6.37 3.54
CA LEU A 47 1.28 -5.59 3.17
C LEU A 47 1.73 -4.66 4.31
N LEU A 48 0.81 -3.95 4.95
CA LEU A 48 1.13 -3.13 6.11
C LEU A 48 1.76 -3.97 7.23
N THR A 49 1.23 -5.17 7.49
CA THR A 49 1.80 -6.10 8.47
C THR A 49 3.18 -6.60 8.04
N GLN A 50 3.35 -6.95 6.76
CA GLN A 50 4.63 -7.42 6.20
C GLN A 50 5.72 -6.38 6.39
N PHE A 51 5.44 -5.11 6.10
CA PHE A 51 6.40 -4.01 6.20
C PHE A 51 6.42 -3.32 7.58
N GLY A 52 5.69 -3.85 8.57
CA GLY A 52 5.67 -3.30 9.93
C GLY A 52 5.03 -1.91 10.05
N LEU A 53 4.23 -1.52 9.07
CA LEU A 53 3.59 -0.22 9.00
C LEU A 53 2.15 -0.25 9.55
N ARG A 54 1.71 0.90 10.04
CA ARG A 54 0.33 1.14 10.50
C ARG A 54 -0.20 2.41 9.90
N LEU A 55 -1.42 2.37 9.37
CA LEU A 55 -2.13 3.59 9.02
C LEU A 55 -2.50 4.39 10.28
N PRO A 56 -2.63 5.71 10.20
CA PRO A 56 -3.06 6.51 11.33
C PRO A 56 -4.49 6.15 11.73
N GLY A 57 -4.83 6.27 13.01
CA GLY A 57 -6.17 5.96 13.54
C GLY A 57 -7.27 6.96 13.18
N CYS A 58 -7.01 7.88 12.26
CA CYS A 58 -7.90 8.91 11.76
C CYS A 58 -8.21 8.71 10.26
N PRO A 59 -9.22 9.40 9.70
CA PRO A 59 -9.58 9.24 8.30
C PRO A 59 -8.44 9.56 7.34
N VAL A 60 -8.25 8.69 6.34
CA VAL A 60 -7.35 8.89 5.22
C VAL A 60 -8.14 8.88 3.91
N GLU A 61 -7.74 9.72 2.98
CA GLU A 61 -8.35 9.88 1.66
C GLU A 61 -7.35 9.53 0.56
N GLU A 62 -7.83 9.30 -0.64
CA GLU A 62 -7.02 9.03 -1.84
C GLU A 62 -5.95 7.93 -1.63
N LEU A 63 -6.24 6.97 -0.77
CA LEU A 63 -5.31 5.89 -0.47
C LEU A 63 -5.08 5.02 -1.70
N ARG A 64 -3.82 4.89 -2.09
CA ARG A 64 -3.36 4.03 -3.19
C ARG A 64 -2.10 3.29 -2.78
N TYR A 65 -1.92 2.08 -3.30
CA TYR A 65 -0.73 1.28 -3.01
C TYR A 65 -0.27 0.45 -4.22
N TRP A 66 0.98 0.02 -4.14
CA TRP A 66 1.57 -0.94 -5.06
C TRP A 66 2.55 -1.85 -4.30
N SER A 67 2.59 -3.13 -4.64
CA SER A 67 3.60 -4.06 -4.17
C SER A 67 4.14 -4.88 -5.32
N GLY A 68 5.40 -5.25 -5.24
CA GLY A 68 6.07 -6.11 -6.21
C GLY A 68 7.13 -6.98 -5.54
N ASP A 69 7.45 -8.09 -6.21
CA ASP A 69 8.39 -9.12 -5.80
C ASP A 69 9.57 -9.16 -6.80
N ASN A 70 10.25 -8.04 -6.98
CA ASN A 70 11.50 -8.07 -7.73
C ASN A 70 12.57 -8.81 -6.91
N ILE A 71 13.83 -8.41 -6.95
CA ILE A 71 14.92 -9.02 -6.17
C ILE A 71 14.70 -8.81 -4.66
N GLU A 72 13.99 -7.74 -4.30
CA GLU A 72 13.60 -7.34 -2.93
C GLU A 72 12.11 -7.04 -2.90
N ASP A 73 11.40 -7.52 -1.88
CA ASP A 73 10.00 -7.17 -1.68
C ASP A 73 9.88 -5.66 -1.45
N THR A 74 9.08 -5.02 -2.29
CA THR A 74 8.94 -3.56 -2.31
C THR A 74 7.49 -3.15 -2.21
N PHE A 75 7.21 -2.15 -1.40
CA PHE A 75 5.87 -1.61 -1.16
C PHE A 75 5.85 -0.09 -1.28
N TYR A 76 4.90 0.42 -2.03
CA TYR A 76 4.62 1.85 -2.16
C TYR A 76 3.20 2.12 -1.66
N LEU A 77 3.05 3.22 -0.92
CA LEU A 77 1.76 3.65 -0.39
C LEU A 77 1.67 5.18 -0.51
N THR A 78 0.50 5.69 -0.86
CA THR A 78 0.18 7.12 -0.75
C THR A 78 -1.21 7.31 -0.20
N PHE A 79 -1.39 8.36 0.57
CA PHE A 79 -2.68 8.80 1.07
C PHE A 79 -2.66 10.29 1.40
N THR A 80 -3.83 10.86 1.54
CA THR A 80 -4.03 12.25 2.03
C THR A 80 -4.71 12.19 3.39
N ALA A 81 -4.27 13.03 4.33
CA ALA A 81 -4.84 13.13 5.67
C ALA A 81 -4.65 14.54 6.24
N ASP A 82 -5.27 14.82 7.37
CA ASP A 82 -4.98 16.05 8.10
C ASP A 82 -3.55 16.05 8.64
N PRO A 83 -2.89 17.22 8.79
CA PRO A 83 -1.50 17.30 9.26
C PRO A 83 -1.24 16.62 10.60
N SER A 84 -2.22 16.66 11.53
CA SER A 84 -2.12 15.94 12.80
C SER A 84 -2.09 14.41 12.62
N CYS A 85 -2.83 13.89 11.63
CA CYS A 85 -2.84 12.48 11.27
C CYS A 85 -1.52 12.07 10.59
N VAL A 86 -0.96 12.93 9.76
CA VAL A 86 0.37 12.72 9.17
C VAL A 86 1.44 12.64 10.27
N THR A 87 1.38 13.55 11.25
CA THR A 87 2.28 13.51 12.41
C THR A 87 2.12 12.22 13.21
N ALA A 88 0.88 11.78 13.46
CA ALA A 88 0.62 10.50 14.13
C ALA A 88 1.19 9.32 13.33
N PHE A 89 0.99 9.28 12.00
CA PHE A 89 1.55 8.25 11.15
C PHE A 89 3.07 8.13 11.29
N VAL A 90 3.78 9.26 11.21
CA VAL A 90 5.24 9.30 11.36
C VAL A 90 5.68 8.80 12.73
N THR A 91 5.01 9.27 13.79
CA THR A 91 5.35 8.92 15.18
C THR A 91 5.06 7.44 15.48
N ASP A 92 3.87 6.97 15.12
CA ASP A 92 3.40 5.61 15.45
C ASP A 92 4.20 4.53 14.69
N ASN A 93 4.82 4.89 13.57
CA ASN A 93 5.72 4.01 12.81
C ASN A 93 7.20 4.20 13.18
N GLY A 94 7.53 5.02 14.20
CA GLY A 94 8.90 5.20 14.67
C GLY A 94 9.84 5.89 13.67
N LEU A 95 9.28 6.66 12.73
CA LEU A 95 10.06 7.32 11.69
C LEU A 95 10.71 8.59 12.22
N THR A 96 11.95 8.82 11.84
CA THR A 96 12.74 10.00 12.23
C THR A 96 12.80 11.02 11.09
N PRO A 97 12.72 12.34 11.39
CA PRO A 97 12.82 13.36 10.37
C PRO A 97 14.23 13.41 9.76
N GLY A 98 14.26 13.49 8.43
CA GLY A 98 15.46 13.74 7.64
C GLY A 98 15.57 15.21 7.19
N GLU A 99 16.56 15.49 6.36
CA GLU A 99 16.69 16.81 5.73
C GLU A 99 15.58 17.02 4.70
N PRO A 100 14.86 18.16 4.74
CA PRO A 100 13.90 18.47 3.69
C PRO A 100 14.58 18.61 2.33
N LEU A 101 14.02 17.97 1.30
CA LEU A 101 14.62 17.91 -0.03
C LEU A 101 13.70 18.52 -1.10
N PRO A 102 14.26 19.19 -2.12
CA PRO A 102 13.50 19.55 -3.31
C PRO A 102 13.10 18.28 -4.09
N GLY A 103 11.94 18.32 -4.76
CA GLY A 103 11.34 17.14 -5.39
C GLY A 103 12.24 16.46 -6.44
N ASP A 104 13.08 17.22 -7.14
CA ASP A 104 14.04 16.70 -8.11
C ASP A 104 15.24 15.96 -7.47
N ARG A 105 15.47 16.13 -6.18
CA ARG A 105 16.50 15.41 -5.40
C ARG A 105 15.97 14.17 -4.69
N LEU A 106 14.66 14.00 -4.60
CA LEU A 106 14.07 12.82 -3.97
C LEU A 106 14.40 11.55 -4.77
N ALA A 107 14.88 10.52 -4.10
CA ALA A 107 15.15 9.21 -4.71
C ALA A 107 13.88 8.62 -5.36
N LEU A 108 12.75 8.74 -4.68
CA LEU A 108 11.43 8.34 -5.17
C LEU A 108 11.07 8.99 -6.52
N GLY A 109 11.43 10.24 -6.75
CA GLY A 109 11.16 10.95 -8.01
C GLY A 109 11.90 10.38 -9.22
N LYS A 110 12.94 9.57 -9.00
CA LYS A 110 13.72 8.92 -10.06
C LYS A 110 13.11 7.57 -10.49
N ASP A 111 12.25 6.97 -9.68
CA ASP A 111 11.59 5.72 -10.01
C ASP A 111 10.58 5.93 -11.15
N SER A 112 10.71 5.14 -12.20
CA SER A 112 9.84 5.21 -13.38
C SER A 112 8.38 4.84 -13.06
N ARG A 113 8.14 3.96 -12.09
CA ARG A 113 6.81 3.57 -11.61
C ARG A 113 6.13 4.75 -10.96
N VAL A 114 6.81 5.41 -10.03
CA VAL A 114 6.35 6.60 -9.30
C VAL A 114 5.96 7.72 -10.28
N ARG A 115 6.77 7.95 -11.32
CA ARG A 115 6.43 8.90 -12.39
C ARG A 115 5.18 8.46 -13.18
N GLY A 116 5.06 7.16 -13.45
CA GLY A 116 3.89 6.59 -14.13
C GLY A 116 2.59 6.75 -13.34
N TRP A 117 2.68 6.81 -12.01
CA TRP A 117 1.52 7.04 -11.13
C TRP A 117 1.19 8.53 -10.93
N GLY A 118 1.99 9.44 -11.49
CA GLY A 118 1.78 10.88 -11.38
C GLY A 118 2.11 11.47 -10.00
N TRP A 119 3.03 10.87 -9.24
CA TRP A 119 3.50 11.46 -8.00
C TRP A 119 4.27 12.75 -8.28
N PRO A 120 4.03 13.86 -7.54
CA PRO A 120 4.39 15.21 -7.95
C PRO A 120 5.83 15.62 -7.59
N PHE A 121 6.80 14.72 -7.72
CA PHE A 121 8.20 15.01 -7.37
C PHE A 121 8.99 15.75 -8.43
N THR A 122 8.31 16.45 -9.33
CA THR A 122 8.93 17.28 -10.35
C THR A 122 8.83 18.75 -9.94
N GLY A 123 9.94 19.43 -9.78
CA GLY A 123 9.98 20.87 -9.55
C GLY A 123 10.62 21.30 -8.23
N ALA A 124 10.52 22.60 -7.93
CA ALA A 124 11.20 23.25 -6.81
C ALA A 124 10.49 23.13 -5.44
N GLY A 125 9.42 22.34 -5.34
CA GLY A 125 8.74 22.09 -4.06
C GLY A 125 9.69 21.41 -3.07
N VAL A 126 9.75 21.91 -1.83
CA VAL A 126 10.54 21.31 -0.76
C VAL A 126 9.64 20.38 0.05
N TYR A 127 10.01 19.12 0.13
CA TYR A 127 9.27 18.06 0.80
C TYR A 127 9.93 17.70 2.14
N ALA A 128 9.13 17.48 3.16
CA ALA A 128 9.64 16.88 4.40
C ALA A 128 9.94 15.40 4.15
N THR A 129 11.07 14.92 4.68
CA THR A 129 11.48 13.52 4.55
C THR A 129 11.56 12.88 5.94
N PHE A 130 11.24 11.61 6.00
CA PHE A 130 11.36 10.79 7.18
C PHE A 130 11.87 9.41 6.77
N SER A 131 12.58 8.75 7.67
CA SER A 131 13.05 7.38 7.44
C SER A 131 13.08 6.59 8.73
N GLY A 132 13.06 5.28 8.63
CA GLY A 132 13.17 4.40 9.80
C GLY A 132 13.08 2.93 9.42
N GLU A 133 13.23 2.10 10.44
CA GLU A 133 13.19 0.65 10.37
C GLU A 133 12.09 0.16 11.34
N PRO A 134 10.79 0.22 10.92
CA PRO A 134 9.67 -0.16 11.79
C PRO A 134 9.68 -1.64 12.16
N LYS A 135 10.43 -2.45 11.41
CA LYS A 135 10.62 -3.88 11.62
C LYS A 135 12.06 -4.23 11.17
N PRO A 136 12.76 -5.20 11.81
CA PRO A 136 14.07 -5.66 11.36
C PRO A 136 14.07 -6.01 9.87
N GLU A 137 15.12 -5.61 9.16
CA GLU A 137 15.30 -5.84 7.72
C GLU A 137 14.29 -5.15 6.81
N VAL A 138 13.56 -4.14 7.32
CA VAL A 138 12.62 -3.34 6.53
C VAL A 138 12.98 -1.86 6.66
N ASP A 139 13.48 -1.27 5.60
CA ASP A 139 13.69 0.16 5.49
C ASP A 139 12.46 0.87 4.94
N VAL A 140 12.14 2.02 5.52
CA VAL A 140 11.01 2.85 5.11
C VAL A 140 11.46 4.28 4.90
N ASP A 141 11.19 4.79 3.70
CA ASP A 141 11.32 6.20 3.35
C ASP A 141 9.93 6.82 3.20
N VAL A 142 9.71 7.95 3.85
CA VAL A 142 8.48 8.72 3.76
C VAL A 142 8.76 10.14 3.30
N VAL A 143 7.95 10.58 2.37
CA VAL A 143 7.97 11.95 1.85
C VAL A 143 6.60 12.57 2.08
N VAL A 144 6.58 13.80 2.59
CA VAL A 144 5.35 14.55 2.83
C VAL A 144 5.39 15.83 2.00
N ASP A 145 4.30 16.14 1.32
CA ASP A 145 4.17 17.32 0.47
C ASP A 145 4.26 18.64 1.27
N PRO A 146 4.57 19.77 0.62
CA PRO A 146 4.70 21.07 1.30
C PRO A 146 3.49 21.50 2.14
N PRO A 147 2.22 21.25 1.74
CA PRO A 147 1.06 21.47 2.60
C PRO A 147 1.00 20.54 3.83
N GLY A 148 1.82 19.47 3.87
CA GLY A 148 1.85 18.53 5.00
C GLY A 148 0.63 17.61 5.08
N ARG A 149 -0.02 17.34 3.96
CA ARG A 149 -1.25 16.54 3.91
C ARG A 149 -1.10 15.23 3.14
N ARG A 150 -0.31 15.20 2.09
CA ARG A 150 -0.12 14.03 1.25
C ARG A 150 1.16 13.30 1.61
N VAL A 151 1.03 12.03 1.91
CA VAL A 151 2.10 11.14 2.32
C VAL A 151 2.44 10.19 1.19
N PHE A 152 3.72 9.99 0.94
CA PHE A 152 4.27 9.03 -0.01
C PHE A 152 5.25 8.14 0.72
N VAL A 153 5.01 6.85 0.69
CA VAL A 153 5.80 5.83 1.40
C VAL A 153 6.46 4.91 0.40
N HIS A 154 7.70 4.60 0.65
CA HIS A 154 8.45 3.53 0.02
C HIS A 154 9.04 2.64 1.10
N ALA A 155 8.66 1.39 1.14
CA ALA A 155 9.20 0.39 2.05
C ALA A 155 9.81 -0.77 1.26
N PHE A 156 10.93 -1.31 1.73
CA PHE A 156 11.63 -2.42 1.08
C PHE A 156 12.35 -3.28 2.11
N GLU A 157 12.43 -4.58 1.83
CA GLU A 157 13.19 -5.51 2.64
C GLU A 157 14.67 -5.43 2.24
N THR A 158 15.55 -5.27 3.25
CA THR A 158 17.01 -5.30 3.12
C THR A 158 17.48 -6.69 3.54
N GLY A 159 17.57 -7.63 2.58
CA GLY A 159 18.00 -9.01 2.82
C GLY A 159 19.51 -9.19 3.03
#